data_aa5f2211aa93b9878c8e997fdcce42e9
#
_entry.id   aa5f2211aa93b9878c8e997fdcce42e9
#
_cell.length_a   1.000
_cell.length_b   1.000
_cell.length_c   1.000
_cell.angle_alpha   90.00
_cell.angle_beta   90.00
_cell.angle_gamma   90.00
#
_symmetry.space_group_name_H-M   'P 1'
#
loop_
_entity.id
_entity.type
_entity.pdbx_description
1 polymer ?
#
loop_
_entity_poly.entity_id
_entity_poly.type
_entity_poly.pdbx_seq_one_letter_code
_entity_poly.pdbx_strand_id
1 'polypeptide(L)'
;MADVRPEPSSVDSDSPGVTTGPISGSRKVHREVGDLRVPARRIELSNGEHLDVYDTSGPYTDDAATIDVHAGLPRTRDGWHREHPTQLAAAKAGVITREMEFVAAREDLPAEFVRDEIARGRAVLPASHRHPESEPMIIGKKFLVKVNANIGNSAVTSSVPEEVEKMVWATRWGADTIMDLSTGKRIHETRERILRNSPVPVGTVPIYQALEKVNGDPAKLTWEIYRDTVVEQCEQGVDYMTVHAGVLLRYVPLTAQRVTGIVSRGGSIMAAWCLAHHRESFLYEHFSELCEILREYDVTFSLGDGLRPGSIADANDRAQFAELETLGELTGIARAHDVQVMIEGPGHVPMHKIAENVRLEEELCDEAPFYTLGPLTTDIAPAYDHITSGIGAAMIAQAGTAMLCYVTPKEHLGLPDRDDVKTGVITYKIAAHAGDLAKGHPRAQEWDDALSRARFEFRWTDQFNLALDPDTAKAYHDQTLPAEPAKTAHFCSMCGPKFCSMKITQDVRDYAKEHGLTSVEAIEEGMREKSEEFTGSGGEVYLPIVS
;
A
#
# COMPACT_ATOMS: atom_id res chain seq x y z
N MET A 1 46.23 -29.02 15.28
CA MET A 1 45.55 -27.96 14.50
C MET A 1 44.57 -27.34 15.45
N ALA A 2 44.87 -26.11 15.88
CA ALA A 2 44.13 -25.42 16.91
C ALA A 2 42.81 -24.86 16.34
N ASP A 3 41.75 -25.11 17.06
CA ASP A 3 40.39 -24.62 16.83
C ASP A 3 40.34 -23.11 17.13
N VAL A 4 40.35 -22.28 16.09
CA VAL A 4 40.20 -20.82 16.22
C VAL A 4 38.70 -20.50 16.10
N ARG A 5 38.07 -20.35 17.26
CA ARG A 5 36.75 -19.71 17.33
C ARG A 5 36.91 -18.21 17.04
N PRO A 6 36.14 -17.61 16.13
CA PRO A 6 36.12 -16.17 16.03
C PRO A 6 35.45 -15.57 17.27
N GLU A 7 36.12 -14.61 17.90
CA GLU A 7 35.53 -13.78 18.95
C GLU A 7 34.32 -12.99 18.41
N PRO A 8 33.30 -12.77 19.23
CA PRO A 8 32.17 -11.90 18.84
C PRO A 8 32.69 -10.45 18.71
N SER A 9 32.70 -9.95 17.49
CA SER A 9 32.97 -8.55 17.22
C SER A 9 31.97 -7.70 17.99
N SER A 10 32.50 -6.79 18.81
CA SER A 10 31.77 -5.69 19.43
C SER A 10 31.23 -4.77 18.34
N VAL A 11 29.96 -4.92 17.98
CA VAL A 11 29.23 -4.01 17.09
C VAL A 11 28.24 -3.23 17.94
N ASP A 12 28.71 -2.14 18.53
CA ASP A 12 27.84 -1.09 19.07
C ASP A 12 28.60 0.23 19.01
N SER A 13 28.62 0.86 17.85
CA SER A 13 28.87 2.32 17.74
C SER A 13 28.82 2.87 16.31
N ASP A 14 27.97 2.40 15.39
CA ASP A 14 27.59 3.17 14.19
C ASP A 14 26.36 2.51 13.58
N SER A 15 25.17 2.78 14.17
CA SER A 15 23.93 2.52 13.44
C SER A 15 23.89 3.51 12.27
N PRO A 16 23.85 3.04 11.01
CA PRO A 16 23.64 3.95 9.90
C PRO A 16 22.33 4.68 10.14
N GLY A 17 22.34 6.01 10.09
CA GLY A 17 21.13 6.80 10.22
C GLY A 17 20.13 6.43 9.13
N VAL A 18 18.84 6.59 9.41
CA VAL A 18 17.78 6.37 8.43
C VAL A 18 17.81 7.44 7.33
N THR A 19 17.22 7.12 6.17
CA THR A 19 17.12 8.07 5.06
C THR A 19 16.21 9.24 5.42
N THR A 20 16.73 10.47 5.28
CA THR A 20 16.01 11.72 5.54
C THR A 20 16.11 12.69 4.36
N GLY A 21 15.35 13.80 4.44
CA GLY A 21 15.32 14.85 3.43
C GLY A 21 14.22 14.66 2.38
N PRO A 22 13.84 15.71 1.63
CA PRO A 22 12.71 15.72 0.74
C PRO A 22 12.88 14.75 -0.43
N ILE A 23 11.76 14.36 -1.05
CA ILE A 23 11.75 13.71 -2.36
C ILE A 23 12.04 14.81 -3.39
N SER A 24 12.89 14.50 -4.38
CA SER A 24 13.31 15.45 -5.41
C SER A 24 12.12 16.20 -6.02
N GLY A 25 12.26 17.53 -6.17
CA GLY A 25 11.25 18.39 -6.74
C GLY A 25 10.00 18.62 -5.89
N SER A 26 10.04 18.27 -4.61
CA SER A 26 8.91 18.47 -3.71
C SER A 26 9.36 18.85 -2.30
N ARG A 27 8.45 19.35 -1.49
CA ARG A 27 8.67 19.64 -0.08
C ARG A 27 7.45 19.29 0.77
N LYS A 28 7.66 19.08 2.05
CA LYS A 28 6.57 18.91 3.00
C LYS A 28 5.88 20.25 3.26
N VAL A 29 4.56 20.22 3.29
CA VAL A 29 3.70 21.33 3.73
C VAL A 29 2.67 20.80 4.71
N HIS A 30 2.06 21.69 5.48
CA HIS A 30 0.97 21.34 6.39
C HIS A 30 -0.25 22.19 6.06
N ARG A 31 -1.41 21.54 6.01
CA ARG A 31 -2.71 22.19 5.97
C ARG A 31 -3.20 22.37 7.40
N GLU A 32 -3.49 23.61 7.79
CA GLU A 32 -4.04 23.90 9.10
C GLU A 32 -5.56 23.75 9.06
N VAL A 33 -6.15 22.90 9.92
CA VAL A 33 -7.59 22.71 10.09
C VAL A 33 -7.91 22.82 11.58
N GLY A 34 -8.41 23.97 12.00
CA GLY A 34 -8.48 24.29 13.42
C GLY A 34 -7.09 24.31 14.06
N ASP A 35 -6.87 23.45 15.02
CA ASP A 35 -5.56 23.22 15.67
C ASP A 35 -4.82 21.99 15.14
N LEU A 36 -5.37 21.29 14.12
CA LEU A 36 -4.75 20.17 13.47
C LEU A 36 -3.78 20.62 12.37
N ARG A 37 -2.63 19.96 12.29
CA ARG A 37 -1.63 20.12 11.22
C ARG A 37 -1.58 18.85 10.39
N VAL A 38 -2.19 18.88 9.21
CA VAL A 38 -2.30 17.73 8.32
C VAL A 38 -1.22 17.81 7.24
N PRO A 39 -0.28 16.86 7.15
CA PRO A 39 0.81 16.91 6.19
C PRO A 39 0.34 16.65 4.76
N ALA A 40 1.03 17.26 3.81
CA ALA A 40 0.94 16.96 2.39
C ALA A 40 2.33 17.16 1.76
N ARG A 41 2.57 16.50 0.65
CA ARG A 41 3.74 16.73 -0.18
C ARG A 41 3.40 17.69 -1.31
N ARG A 42 4.02 18.87 -1.31
CA ARG A 42 3.84 19.88 -2.36
C ARG A 42 4.87 19.71 -3.46
N ILE A 43 4.39 19.53 -4.67
CA ILE A 43 5.18 19.51 -5.90
C ILE A 43 5.03 20.88 -6.55
N GLU A 44 6.13 21.62 -6.64
CA GLU A 44 6.15 22.95 -7.28
C GLU A 44 6.46 22.82 -8.76
N LEU A 45 5.73 23.55 -9.60
CA LEU A 45 5.83 23.50 -11.04
C LEU A 45 6.48 24.77 -11.59
N SER A 46 7.20 24.64 -12.69
CA SER A 46 7.94 25.74 -13.32
C SER A 46 7.06 26.87 -13.84
N ASN A 47 5.78 26.62 -14.05
CA ASN A 47 4.79 27.62 -14.45
C ASN A 47 4.18 28.42 -13.27
N GLY A 48 4.66 28.17 -12.04
CA GLY A 48 4.18 28.84 -10.81
C GLY A 48 2.96 28.18 -10.16
N GLU A 49 2.43 27.09 -10.74
CA GLU A 49 1.41 26.24 -10.11
C GLU A 49 2.06 25.26 -9.12
N HIS A 50 1.24 24.58 -8.35
CA HIS A 50 1.68 23.47 -7.49
C HIS A 50 0.60 22.41 -7.39
N LEU A 51 1.01 21.20 -7.01
CA LEU A 51 0.12 20.10 -6.67
C LEU A 51 0.44 19.58 -5.27
N ASP A 52 -0.55 19.53 -4.39
CA ASP A 52 -0.44 18.92 -3.07
C ASP A 52 -0.94 17.49 -3.13
N VAL A 53 -0.06 16.53 -2.88
CA VAL A 53 -0.37 15.10 -2.91
C VAL A 53 -0.36 14.50 -1.50
N TYR A 54 -1.05 13.37 -1.35
CA TYR A 54 -1.10 12.62 -0.10
C TYR A 54 0.31 12.22 0.35
N ASP A 55 0.61 12.40 1.63
CA ASP A 55 1.95 12.18 2.19
C ASP A 55 1.89 11.20 3.38
N THR A 56 2.73 10.19 3.35
CA THR A 56 2.85 9.14 4.35
C THR A 56 4.20 9.15 5.05
N SER A 57 5.10 10.04 4.64
CA SER A 57 6.50 9.99 5.05
C SER A 57 6.79 10.55 6.46
N GLY A 58 5.75 11.06 7.16
CA GLY A 58 5.97 11.69 8.47
C GLY A 58 7.07 12.75 8.41
N PRO A 59 7.89 12.89 9.45
CA PRO A 59 8.94 13.91 9.47
C PRO A 59 10.17 13.56 8.61
N TYR A 60 10.26 12.36 8.05
CA TYR A 60 11.47 11.90 7.32
C TYR A 60 11.75 12.68 6.04
N THR A 61 10.77 13.35 5.46
CA THR A 61 10.93 14.21 4.27
C THR A 61 10.80 15.70 4.57
N ASP A 62 10.84 16.10 5.82
CA ASP A 62 10.83 17.48 6.26
C ASP A 62 12.25 17.96 6.56
N ASP A 63 12.75 18.94 5.80
CA ASP A 63 14.10 19.51 6.00
C ASP A 63 14.28 20.20 7.36
N ALA A 64 13.18 20.59 8.01
CA ALA A 64 13.22 21.23 9.32
C ALA A 64 13.22 20.23 10.48
N ALA A 65 12.94 18.94 10.20
CA ALA A 65 12.87 17.92 11.24
C ALA A 65 14.25 17.38 11.63
N THR A 66 14.45 17.18 12.92
CA THR A 66 15.60 16.42 13.45
C THR A 66 15.12 15.02 13.82
N ILE A 67 15.74 14.01 13.24
CA ILE A 67 15.38 12.60 13.44
C ILE A 67 16.38 11.94 14.38
N ASP A 68 15.85 11.35 15.45
CA ASP A 68 16.59 10.44 16.33
C ASP A 68 15.79 9.15 16.48
N VAL A 69 16.20 8.12 15.75
CA VAL A 69 15.53 6.81 15.74
C VAL A 69 15.57 6.08 17.10
N HIS A 70 16.45 6.51 18.02
CA HIS A 70 16.52 5.95 19.36
C HIS A 70 15.47 6.57 20.29
N ALA A 71 15.22 7.88 20.12
CA ALA A 71 14.17 8.59 20.85
C ALA A 71 12.77 8.32 20.30
N GLY A 72 12.67 7.96 19.01
CA GLY A 72 11.42 7.81 18.28
C GLY A 72 10.84 9.12 17.77
N LEU A 73 9.70 9.05 17.09
CA LEU A 73 9.00 10.20 16.54
C LEU A 73 8.26 11.00 17.63
N PRO A 74 7.97 12.28 17.36
CA PRO A 74 7.10 13.06 18.23
C PRO A 74 5.72 12.42 18.38
N ARG A 75 5.19 12.43 19.58
CA ARG A 75 3.87 11.87 19.92
C ARG A 75 2.77 12.87 19.55
N THR A 76 2.45 12.94 18.28
CA THR A 76 1.56 13.97 17.70
C THR A 76 0.11 13.88 18.21
N ARG A 77 -0.34 12.68 18.62
CA ARG A 77 -1.68 12.44 19.15
C ARG A 77 -1.76 12.43 20.69
N ASP A 78 -0.69 12.81 21.39
CA ASP A 78 -0.73 12.95 22.84
C ASP A 78 -1.77 14.00 23.27
N GLY A 79 -2.58 13.63 24.25
CA GLY A 79 -3.65 14.50 24.73
C GLY A 79 -4.90 14.53 23.87
N TRP A 80 -4.98 13.76 22.78
CA TRP A 80 -6.23 13.57 22.05
C TRP A 80 -7.16 12.69 22.88
N HIS A 81 -8.10 13.35 23.54
CA HIS A 81 -9.03 12.66 24.44
C HIS A 81 -10.14 11.98 23.66
N ARG A 82 -10.48 10.75 24.06
CA ARG A 82 -11.61 9.99 23.51
C ARG A 82 -12.65 9.74 24.61
N GLU A 83 -13.90 10.04 24.31
CA GLU A 83 -15.04 9.73 25.19
C GLU A 83 -15.52 8.29 25.03
N HIS A 84 -15.20 7.66 23.89
CA HIS A 84 -15.60 6.30 23.54
C HIS A 84 -14.38 5.37 23.45
N PRO A 85 -14.54 4.07 23.72
CA PRO A 85 -13.42 3.13 23.74
C PRO A 85 -12.77 2.92 22.37
N THR A 86 -13.56 3.01 21.28
CA THR A 86 -13.08 2.79 19.91
C THR A 86 -13.61 3.84 18.95
N GLN A 87 -12.94 3.98 17.79
CA GLN A 87 -13.42 4.84 16.71
C GLN A 87 -14.81 4.40 16.21
N LEU A 88 -15.07 3.08 16.16
CA LEU A 88 -16.38 2.55 15.77
C LEU A 88 -17.47 2.91 16.78
N ALA A 89 -17.19 2.79 18.10
CA ALA A 89 -18.12 3.18 19.14
C ALA A 89 -18.45 4.67 19.08
N ALA A 90 -17.45 5.53 18.87
CA ALA A 90 -17.63 6.97 18.70
C ALA A 90 -18.50 7.28 17.47
N ALA A 91 -18.19 6.66 16.33
CA ALA A 91 -18.94 6.85 15.08
C ALA A 91 -20.40 6.41 15.22
N LYS A 92 -20.67 5.25 15.83
CA LYS A 92 -22.04 4.77 16.10
C LYS A 92 -22.82 5.71 17.05
N ALA A 93 -22.13 6.37 17.97
CA ALA A 93 -22.72 7.38 18.85
C ALA A 93 -22.93 8.74 18.16
N GLY A 94 -22.55 8.89 16.89
CA GLY A 94 -22.65 10.14 16.13
C GLY A 94 -21.53 11.14 16.43
N VAL A 95 -20.48 10.72 17.17
CA VAL A 95 -19.36 11.57 17.55
C VAL A 95 -18.28 11.56 16.46
N ILE A 96 -17.80 12.75 16.09
CA ILE A 96 -16.64 12.94 15.22
C ILE A 96 -15.43 13.11 16.14
N THR A 97 -14.45 12.22 16.00
CA THR A 97 -13.20 12.28 16.77
C THR A 97 -12.18 13.19 16.08
N ARG A 98 -11.13 13.58 16.79
CA ARG A 98 -10.02 14.36 16.17
C ARG A 98 -9.32 13.57 15.06
N GLU A 99 -9.24 12.26 15.21
CA GLU A 99 -8.70 11.38 14.17
C GLU A 99 -9.57 11.41 12.90
N MET A 100 -10.90 11.44 13.04
CA MET A 100 -11.82 11.58 11.90
C MET A 100 -11.71 12.94 11.23
N GLU A 101 -11.54 14.04 11.99
CA GLU A 101 -11.29 15.37 11.44
C GLU A 101 -9.96 15.44 10.68
N PHE A 102 -8.90 14.83 11.23
CA PHE A 102 -7.60 14.73 10.58
C PHE A 102 -7.69 13.97 9.25
N VAL A 103 -8.35 12.82 9.25
CA VAL A 103 -8.59 12.00 8.05
C VAL A 103 -9.42 12.75 7.02
N ALA A 104 -10.48 13.43 7.44
CA ALA A 104 -11.34 14.23 6.57
C ALA A 104 -10.53 15.30 5.81
N ALA A 105 -9.65 16.01 6.52
CA ALA A 105 -8.75 16.99 5.92
C ALA A 105 -7.71 16.36 4.99
N ARG A 106 -7.22 15.16 5.34
CA ARG A 106 -6.20 14.41 4.57
C ARG A 106 -6.76 13.83 3.27
N GLU A 107 -8.02 13.36 3.30
CA GLU A 107 -8.75 12.78 2.14
C GLU A 107 -9.54 13.84 1.34
N ASP A 108 -9.62 15.07 1.86
CA ASP A 108 -10.42 16.16 1.27
C ASP A 108 -11.93 15.81 1.21
N LEU A 109 -12.45 15.26 2.31
CA LEU A 109 -13.82 14.79 2.47
C LEU A 109 -14.46 15.40 3.72
N PRO A 110 -15.80 15.47 3.82
CA PRO A 110 -16.48 15.92 5.04
C PRO A 110 -16.23 14.96 6.22
N ALA A 111 -16.03 15.50 7.42
CA ALA A 111 -15.81 14.67 8.63
C ALA A 111 -17.02 13.80 8.98
N GLU A 112 -18.25 14.30 8.70
CA GLU A 112 -19.49 13.53 8.84
C GLU A 112 -19.50 12.31 7.93
N PHE A 113 -18.97 12.43 6.71
CA PHE A 113 -18.88 11.32 5.77
C PHE A 113 -17.91 10.24 6.31
N VAL A 114 -16.74 10.66 6.85
CA VAL A 114 -15.77 9.75 7.47
C VAL A 114 -16.43 9.00 8.63
N ARG A 115 -17.08 9.71 9.55
CA ARG A 115 -17.84 9.12 10.66
C ARG A 115 -18.88 8.11 10.18
N ASP A 116 -19.69 8.47 9.19
CA ASP A 116 -20.79 7.63 8.72
C ASP A 116 -20.31 6.35 8.03
N GLU A 117 -19.20 6.40 7.30
CA GLU A 117 -18.58 5.19 6.71
C GLU A 117 -18.01 4.27 7.80
N ILE A 118 -17.39 4.82 8.85
CA ILE A 118 -16.93 4.04 10.01
C ILE A 118 -18.13 3.45 10.77
N ALA A 119 -19.15 4.23 11.06
CA ALA A 119 -20.35 3.78 11.78
C ALA A 119 -21.06 2.60 11.09
N ARG A 120 -21.03 2.56 9.76
CA ARG A 120 -21.58 1.47 8.94
C ARG A 120 -20.64 0.28 8.82
N GLY A 121 -19.40 0.37 9.33
CA GLY A 121 -18.39 -0.67 9.18
C GLY A 121 -17.77 -0.76 7.77
N ARG A 122 -18.00 0.22 6.89
CA ARG A 122 -17.45 0.25 5.51
C ARG A 122 -16.10 0.93 5.41
N ALA A 123 -15.62 1.47 6.52
CA ALA A 123 -14.28 2.00 6.67
C ALA A 123 -13.74 1.70 8.06
N VAL A 124 -12.42 1.56 8.17
CA VAL A 124 -11.71 1.43 9.44
C VAL A 124 -10.64 2.50 9.56
N LEU A 125 -10.50 3.03 10.76
CA LEU A 125 -9.48 4.01 11.13
C LEU A 125 -8.58 3.38 12.20
N PRO A 126 -7.53 2.63 11.81
CA PRO A 126 -6.61 2.01 12.76
C PRO A 126 -5.73 3.07 13.39
N ALA A 127 -5.94 3.35 14.67
CA ALA A 127 -5.24 4.40 15.40
C ALA A 127 -5.20 4.08 16.89
N SER A 128 -4.45 3.03 17.27
CA SER A 128 -4.27 2.66 18.67
C SER A 128 -3.84 3.87 19.52
N HIS A 129 -4.44 4.02 20.69
CA HIS A 129 -4.05 5.09 21.61
C HIS A 129 -2.65 4.86 22.23
N ARG A 130 -2.08 3.67 22.07
CA ARG A 130 -0.71 3.33 22.46
C ARG A 130 0.33 3.63 21.37
N HIS A 131 -0.10 4.12 20.20
CA HIS A 131 0.77 4.53 19.09
C HIS A 131 0.54 6.01 18.73
N PRO A 132 0.77 6.96 19.65
CA PRO A 132 0.50 8.38 19.42
C PRO A 132 1.45 9.05 18.42
N GLU A 133 2.51 8.39 18.00
CA GLU A 133 3.44 8.84 16.97
C GLU A 133 2.84 8.79 15.56
N SER A 134 1.89 7.88 15.32
CA SER A 134 1.28 7.69 13.99
C SER A 134 0.27 8.79 13.66
N GLU A 135 0.25 9.17 12.38
CA GLU A 135 -0.74 10.05 11.80
C GLU A 135 -2.01 9.26 11.43
N PRO A 136 -3.22 9.74 11.77
CA PRO A 136 -4.45 9.05 11.41
C PRO A 136 -4.61 8.86 9.90
N MET A 137 -5.08 7.68 9.51
CA MET A 137 -5.44 7.33 8.14
C MET A 137 -6.69 6.45 8.14
N ILE A 138 -7.32 6.30 7.00
CA ILE A 138 -8.54 5.50 6.84
C ILE A 138 -8.40 4.49 5.71
N ILE A 139 -8.98 3.31 5.91
CA ILE A 139 -9.07 2.24 4.92
C ILE A 139 -10.53 2.02 4.62
N GLY A 140 -10.97 2.26 3.39
CA GLY A 140 -12.36 2.10 2.97
C GLY A 140 -12.54 2.31 1.48
N LYS A 141 -13.53 1.64 0.89
CA LYS A 141 -13.82 1.65 -0.55
C LYS A 141 -14.01 3.05 -1.14
N LYS A 142 -14.53 4.00 -0.34
CA LYS A 142 -14.86 5.37 -0.77
C LYS A 142 -13.73 6.37 -0.61
N PHE A 143 -12.59 5.93 -0.11
CA PHE A 143 -11.37 6.71 0.10
C PHE A 143 -10.30 6.34 -0.93
N LEU A 144 -9.18 7.06 -0.94
CA LEU A 144 -8.02 6.65 -1.74
C LEU A 144 -7.61 5.22 -1.36
N VAL A 145 -7.27 4.40 -2.35
CA VAL A 145 -6.78 3.04 -2.13
C VAL A 145 -5.45 3.09 -1.39
N LYS A 146 -5.37 2.36 -0.29
CA LYS A 146 -4.18 2.32 0.57
C LYS A 146 -3.24 1.19 0.16
N VAL A 147 -1.97 1.38 0.47
CA VAL A 147 -0.91 0.38 0.22
C VAL A 147 -0.25 0.01 1.53
N ASN A 148 -0.25 -1.27 1.87
CA ASN A 148 0.52 -1.83 2.97
C ASN A 148 1.85 -2.38 2.47
N ALA A 149 2.94 -2.10 3.21
CA ALA A 149 4.23 -2.70 3.00
C ALA A 149 4.57 -3.69 4.12
N ASN A 150 4.78 -4.96 3.77
CA ASN A 150 5.27 -5.99 4.69
C ASN A 150 6.78 -5.85 4.85
N ILE A 151 7.23 -5.76 6.10
CA ILE A 151 8.64 -5.82 6.50
C ILE A 151 8.79 -6.85 7.62
N GLY A 152 9.98 -7.02 8.11
CA GLY A 152 10.25 -7.89 9.24
C GLY A 152 11.49 -8.74 9.02
N ASN A 153 12.21 -9.03 10.10
CA ASN A 153 13.38 -9.88 10.07
C ASN A 153 13.00 -11.37 10.04
N SER A 154 13.95 -12.19 9.62
CA SER A 154 13.85 -13.63 9.73
C SER A 154 14.98 -14.19 10.62
N ALA A 155 14.91 -15.48 10.93
CA ALA A 155 15.95 -16.14 11.74
C ALA A 155 17.35 -16.10 11.11
N VAL A 156 17.43 -15.81 9.80
CA VAL A 156 18.68 -15.89 9.03
C VAL A 156 19.17 -14.55 8.50
N THR A 157 18.34 -13.52 8.47
CA THR A 157 18.72 -12.23 7.86
C THR A 157 17.91 -11.06 8.42
N SER A 158 18.48 -9.86 8.25
CA SER A 158 18.03 -8.56 8.65
C SER A 158 18.17 -8.23 10.14
N SER A 159 18.56 -7.02 10.42
CA SER A 159 18.75 -6.45 11.75
C SER A 159 17.64 -5.46 12.11
N VAL A 160 17.52 -5.09 13.39
CA VAL A 160 16.56 -4.07 13.84
C VAL A 160 16.74 -2.72 13.11
N PRO A 161 17.96 -2.16 12.96
CA PRO A 161 18.17 -0.93 12.19
C PRO A 161 17.76 -1.05 10.71
N GLU A 162 18.01 -2.21 10.07
CA GLU A 162 17.60 -2.44 8.67
C GLU A 162 16.07 -2.46 8.53
N GLU A 163 15.34 -3.02 9.50
CA GLU A 163 13.87 -3.01 9.46
C GLU A 163 13.31 -1.61 9.66
N VAL A 164 13.92 -0.78 10.54
CA VAL A 164 13.53 0.63 10.69
C VAL A 164 13.80 1.41 9.39
N GLU A 165 14.95 1.20 8.74
CA GLU A 165 15.23 1.83 7.44
C GLU A 165 14.25 1.38 6.35
N LYS A 166 13.89 0.10 6.30
CA LYS A 166 12.85 -0.39 5.35
C LYS A 166 11.50 0.27 5.59
N MET A 167 11.10 0.45 6.86
CA MET A 167 9.87 1.16 7.24
C MET A 167 9.92 2.62 6.75
N VAL A 168 11.00 3.35 7.05
CA VAL A 168 11.19 4.73 6.59
C VAL A 168 11.17 4.82 5.06
N TRP A 169 11.83 3.87 4.41
CA TRP A 169 11.88 3.82 2.95
C TRP A 169 10.52 3.51 2.33
N ALA A 170 9.75 2.59 2.90
CA ALA A 170 8.40 2.28 2.46
C ALA A 170 7.46 3.49 2.58
N THR A 171 7.46 4.15 3.74
CA THR A 171 6.60 5.33 3.99
C THR A 171 7.02 6.52 3.14
N ARG A 172 8.32 6.71 2.89
CA ARG A 172 8.83 7.73 1.96
C ARG A 172 8.23 7.58 0.56
N TRP A 173 8.07 6.36 0.06
CA TRP A 173 7.55 6.08 -1.29
C TRP A 173 6.04 5.89 -1.34
N GLY A 174 5.36 6.05 -0.22
CA GLY A 174 3.91 6.15 -0.17
C GLY A 174 3.18 4.94 0.42
N ALA A 175 3.88 4.06 1.16
CA ALA A 175 3.18 3.04 1.95
C ALA A 175 2.33 3.70 3.03
N ASP A 176 1.05 3.36 3.06
CA ASP A 176 0.05 3.94 3.96
C ASP A 176 -0.01 3.22 5.30
N THR A 177 0.42 1.97 5.33
CA THR A 177 0.61 1.15 6.54
C THR A 177 1.86 0.30 6.41
N ILE A 178 2.37 -0.14 7.55
CA ILE A 178 3.46 -1.11 7.65
C ILE A 178 2.95 -2.34 8.39
N MET A 179 3.35 -3.52 7.93
CA MET A 179 3.07 -4.75 8.65
C MET A 179 4.38 -5.43 9.05
N ASP A 180 4.61 -5.56 10.36
CA ASP A 180 5.76 -6.29 10.91
C ASP A 180 5.48 -7.78 10.92
N LEU A 181 6.11 -8.51 10.01
CA LEU A 181 6.04 -9.97 9.87
C LEU A 181 7.27 -10.69 10.44
N SER A 182 7.97 -10.08 11.38
CA SER A 182 9.18 -10.64 12.00
C SER A 182 8.92 -12.03 12.58
N THR A 183 9.81 -12.96 12.23
CA THR A 183 9.80 -14.35 12.70
C THR A 183 11.14 -14.78 13.33
N GLY A 184 12.11 -13.86 13.34
CA GLY A 184 13.45 -14.06 13.90
C GLY A 184 13.48 -13.92 15.41
N LYS A 185 14.69 -13.84 15.96
CA LYS A 185 14.90 -13.47 17.35
C LYS A 185 14.62 -11.97 17.56
N ARG A 186 14.28 -11.58 18.78
CA ARG A 186 14.05 -10.18 19.17
C ARG A 186 12.84 -9.54 18.49
N ILE A 187 11.77 -10.31 18.23
CA ILE A 187 10.51 -9.82 17.60
C ILE A 187 9.97 -8.62 18.38
N HIS A 188 9.89 -8.71 19.71
CA HIS A 188 9.42 -7.63 20.57
C HIS A 188 10.18 -6.32 20.38
N GLU A 189 11.52 -6.39 20.37
CA GLU A 189 12.38 -5.20 20.21
C GLU A 189 12.29 -4.63 18.78
N THR A 190 12.27 -5.49 17.77
CA THR A 190 12.12 -5.04 16.37
C THR A 190 10.81 -4.27 16.21
N ARG A 191 9.70 -4.83 16.70
CA ARG A 191 8.39 -4.19 16.65
C ARG A 191 8.35 -2.87 17.43
N GLU A 192 8.94 -2.83 18.65
CA GLU A 192 9.01 -1.59 19.43
C GLU A 192 9.73 -0.49 18.66
N ARG A 193 10.85 -0.79 18.03
CA ARG A 193 11.59 0.16 17.20
C ARG A 193 10.80 0.63 15.98
N ILE A 194 10.09 -0.28 15.31
CA ILE A 194 9.22 0.07 14.18
C ILE A 194 8.10 0.99 14.64
N LEU A 195 7.37 0.64 15.72
CA LEU A 195 6.26 1.43 16.24
C LEU A 195 6.67 2.84 16.64
N ARG A 196 7.74 2.98 17.44
CA ARG A 196 8.19 4.31 17.90
C ARG A 196 8.70 5.21 16.75
N ASN A 197 9.01 4.64 15.61
CA ASN A 197 9.53 5.36 14.44
C ASN A 197 8.55 5.40 13.25
N SER A 198 7.39 4.78 13.36
CA SER A 198 6.42 4.75 12.25
C SER A 198 5.48 5.96 12.29
N PRO A 199 5.42 6.76 11.22
CA PRO A 199 4.42 7.82 11.07
C PRO A 199 3.07 7.29 10.60
N VAL A 200 2.97 6.00 10.26
CA VAL A 200 1.77 5.35 9.75
C VAL A 200 1.36 4.19 10.66
N PRO A 201 0.11 3.73 10.60
CA PRO A 201 -0.32 2.57 11.38
C PRO A 201 0.51 1.33 11.11
N VAL A 202 0.74 0.55 12.17
CA VAL A 202 1.52 -0.70 12.13
C VAL A 202 0.64 -1.89 12.46
N GLY A 203 0.65 -2.88 11.56
CA GLY A 203 -0.01 -4.16 11.74
C GLY A 203 0.95 -5.30 12.11
N THR A 204 0.40 -6.38 12.68
CA THR A 204 1.15 -7.58 13.02
C THR A 204 0.35 -8.85 12.79
N VAL A 205 1.03 -10.00 12.90
CA VAL A 205 0.41 -11.34 12.92
C VAL A 205 0.79 -12.03 14.23
N PRO A 206 0.00 -11.89 15.32
CA PRO A 206 0.39 -12.32 16.67
C PRO A 206 0.78 -13.78 16.78
N ILE A 207 0.20 -14.65 15.94
CA ILE A 207 0.49 -16.09 15.94
C ILE A 207 1.98 -16.40 15.66
N TYR A 208 2.73 -15.51 14.97
CA TYR A 208 4.14 -15.73 14.69
C TYR A 208 4.97 -15.61 15.96
N GLN A 209 4.72 -14.59 16.78
CA GLN A 209 5.40 -14.46 18.07
C GLN A 209 4.93 -15.53 19.07
N ALA A 210 3.63 -15.88 19.06
CA ALA A 210 3.13 -16.97 19.90
C ALA A 210 3.82 -18.31 19.55
N LEU A 211 4.03 -18.57 18.25
CA LEU A 211 4.73 -19.77 17.79
C LEU A 211 6.22 -19.76 18.19
N GLU A 212 6.87 -18.60 18.17
CA GLU A 212 8.26 -18.45 18.65
C GLU A 212 8.35 -18.79 20.14
N LYS A 213 7.40 -18.33 20.98
CA LYS A 213 7.34 -18.64 22.43
C LYS A 213 7.24 -20.15 22.73
N VAL A 214 6.75 -20.94 21.78
CA VAL A 214 6.69 -22.42 21.90
C VAL A 214 7.74 -23.13 21.06
N ASN A 215 8.81 -22.43 20.68
CA ASN A 215 9.93 -22.95 19.88
C ASN A 215 9.51 -23.54 18.51
N GLY A 216 8.53 -22.94 17.88
CA GLY A 216 8.10 -23.31 16.53
C GLY A 216 7.23 -24.56 16.44
N ASP A 217 6.70 -25.07 17.54
CA ASP A 217 5.84 -26.25 17.58
C ASP A 217 4.35 -25.84 17.67
N PRO A 218 3.57 -25.87 16.56
CA PRO A 218 2.17 -25.49 16.59
C PRO A 218 1.32 -26.25 17.61
N ALA A 219 1.65 -27.53 17.85
CA ALA A 219 0.89 -28.38 18.80
C ALA A 219 1.02 -27.91 20.26
N LYS A 220 2.00 -27.08 20.58
CA LYS A 220 2.19 -26.53 21.93
C LYS A 220 1.52 -25.17 22.15
N LEU A 221 0.94 -24.57 21.13
CA LEU A 221 0.18 -23.34 21.26
C LEU A 221 -1.03 -23.58 22.16
N THR A 222 -1.32 -22.59 23.03
CA THR A 222 -2.53 -22.55 23.84
C THR A 222 -3.20 -21.19 23.68
N TRP A 223 -4.47 -21.12 24.06
CA TRP A 223 -5.19 -19.86 24.10
C TRP A 223 -4.49 -18.82 24.97
N GLU A 224 -4.01 -19.22 26.15
CA GLU A 224 -3.33 -18.31 27.10
C GLU A 224 -2.07 -17.71 26.51
N ILE A 225 -1.21 -18.51 25.85
CA ILE A 225 0.01 -18.01 25.18
C ILE A 225 -0.35 -17.03 24.08
N TYR A 226 -1.37 -17.33 23.31
CA TYR A 226 -1.82 -16.45 22.22
C TYR A 226 -2.43 -15.16 22.77
N ARG A 227 -3.36 -15.25 23.73
CA ARG A 227 -3.98 -14.13 24.41
C ARG A 227 -2.92 -13.17 25.00
N ASP A 228 -1.99 -13.71 25.76
CA ASP A 228 -0.95 -12.91 26.41
C ASP A 228 -0.02 -12.25 25.37
N THR A 229 0.17 -12.88 24.22
CA THR A 229 0.89 -12.28 23.09
C THR A 229 0.11 -11.14 22.44
N VAL A 230 -1.20 -11.28 22.27
CA VAL A 230 -2.08 -10.20 21.78
C VAL A 230 -2.05 -9.00 22.72
N VAL A 231 -2.21 -9.23 24.03
CA VAL A 231 -2.15 -8.15 25.04
C VAL A 231 -0.80 -7.43 24.99
N GLU A 232 0.31 -8.17 24.95
CA GLU A 232 1.67 -7.62 24.82
C GLU A 232 1.78 -6.68 23.60
N GLN A 233 1.24 -7.09 22.45
CA GLN A 233 1.29 -6.31 21.22
C GLN A 233 0.36 -5.09 21.27
N CYS A 234 -0.81 -5.21 21.91
CA CYS A 234 -1.70 -4.07 22.16
C CYS A 234 -1.02 -3.02 23.05
N GLU A 235 -0.36 -3.44 24.14
CA GLU A 235 0.38 -2.55 25.04
C GLU A 235 1.55 -1.83 24.37
N GLN A 236 2.21 -2.47 23.39
CA GLN A 236 3.24 -1.82 22.58
C GLN A 236 2.67 -0.78 21.60
N GLY A 237 1.40 -0.89 21.22
CA GLY A 237 0.74 0.09 20.36
C GLY A 237 0.48 -0.39 18.92
N VAL A 238 0.38 -1.69 18.69
CA VAL A 238 -0.05 -2.20 17.38
C VAL A 238 -1.43 -1.65 17.02
N ASP A 239 -1.62 -1.18 15.80
CA ASP A 239 -2.86 -0.54 15.34
C ASP A 239 -3.88 -1.52 14.77
N TYR A 240 -3.40 -2.61 14.15
CA TYR A 240 -4.27 -3.68 13.66
C TYR A 240 -3.55 -5.03 13.69
N MET A 241 -4.32 -6.10 13.80
CA MET A 241 -3.78 -7.47 13.93
C MET A 241 -4.45 -8.42 12.96
N THR A 242 -3.62 -9.20 12.24
CA THR A 242 -4.12 -10.32 11.43
C THR A 242 -4.39 -11.53 12.31
N VAL A 243 -5.64 -11.99 12.29
CA VAL A 243 -6.11 -13.13 13.08
C VAL A 243 -6.79 -14.15 12.17
N HIS A 244 -6.21 -15.36 12.06
CA HIS A 244 -6.69 -16.44 11.19
C HIS A 244 -7.79 -17.29 11.86
N ALA A 245 -8.81 -16.62 12.42
CA ALA A 245 -9.91 -17.28 13.14
C ALA A 245 -10.89 -18.03 12.23
N GLY A 246 -10.86 -17.76 10.91
CA GLY A 246 -11.70 -18.45 9.92
C GLY A 246 -11.19 -19.83 9.51
N VAL A 247 -9.97 -20.22 9.91
CA VAL A 247 -9.42 -21.55 9.61
C VAL A 247 -10.02 -22.59 10.55
N LEU A 248 -11.07 -23.26 10.12
CA LEU A 248 -11.79 -24.25 10.92
C LEU A 248 -11.36 -25.68 10.58
N LEU A 249 -11.38 -26.58 11.59
CA LEU A 249 -11.02 -27.99 11.41
C LEU A 249 -11.78 -28.64 10.24
N ARG A 250 -13.08 -28.34 10.10
CA ARG A 250 -13.92 -28.87 9.01
C ARG A 250 -13.52 -28.42 7.61
N TYR A 251 -12.75 -27.34 7.47
CA TYR A 251 -12.32 -26.80 6.17
C TYR A 251 -10.96 -27.36 5.72
N VAL A 252 -10.12 -27.84 6.66
CA VAL A 252 -8.80 -28.39 6.32
C VAL A 252 -8.87 -29.48 5.26
N PRO A 253 -9.81 -30.46 5.31
CA PRO A 253 -9.92 -31.48 4.27
C PRO A 253 -10.25 -30.92 2.87
N LEU A 254 -10.87 -29.74 2.77
CA LEU A 254 -11.20 -29.12 1.49
C LEU A 254 -9.97 -28.70 0.70
N THR A 255 -8.81 -28.52 1.37
CA THR A 255 -7.54 -28.14 0.74
C THR A 255 -6.73 -29.32 0.21
N ALA A 256 -7.17 -30.56 0.46
CA ALA A 256 -6.41 -31.78 0.16
C ALA A 256 -6.13 -31.99 -1.34
N GLN A 257 -6.94 -31.41 -2.21
CA GLN A 257 -6.79 -31.53 -3.67
C GLN A 257 -6.10 -30.30 -4.31
N ARG A 258 -5.69 -29.31 -3.51
CA ARG A 258 -5.00 -28.13 -3.98
C ARG A 258 -3.59 -28.47 -4.48
N VAL A 259 -3.14 -27.76 -5.50
CA VAL A 259 -1.76 -27.84 -6.00
C VAL A 259 -0.76 -27.37 -4.94
N THR A 260 -1.10 -26.31 -4.23
CA THR A 260 -0.20 -25.66 -3.24
C THR A 260 -0.63 -25.85 -1.78
N GLY A 261 -1.77 -26.52 -1.52
CA GLY A 261 -2.26 -26.76 -0.17
C GLY A 261 -2.65 -25.49 0.58
N ILE A 262 -2.15 -25.32 1.81
CA ILE A 262 -2.36 -24.12 2.65
C ILE A 262 -1.08 -23.30 2.67
N VAL A 263 -1.03 -22.20 1.93
CA VAL A 263 0.16 -21.36 1.76
C VAL A 263 0.28 -20.24 2.79
N SER A 264 -0.82 -19.85 3.43
CA SER A 264 -0.79 -18.90 4.54
C SER A 264 -0.03 -19.49 5.72
N ARG A 265 0.98 -18.76 6.22
CA ARG A 265 1.75 -19.21 7.40
C ARG A 265 0.85 -19.34 8.63
N GLY A 266 0.01 -18.33 8.91
CA GLY A 266 -0.94 -18.39 10.02
C GLY A 266 -2.01 -19.46 9.81
N GLY A 267 -2.52 -19.60 8.59
CA GLY A 267 -3.48 -20.65 8.22
C GLY A 267 -2.91 -22.05 8.41
N SER A 268 -1.68 -22.31 7.96
CA SER A 268 -1.03 -23.62 8.13
C SER A 268 -0.71 -23.96 9.59
N ILE A 269 -0.33 -22.96 10.40
CA ILE A 269 -0.12 -23.14 11.85
C ILE A 269 -1.43 -23.57 12.51
N MET A 270 -2.54 -22.87 12.25
CA MET A 270 -3.84 -23.20 12.83
C MET A 270 -4.39 -24.55 12.33
N ALA A 271 -4.24 -24.86 11.04
CA ALA A 271 -4.62 -26.15 10.51
C ALA A 271 -3.83 -27.29 11.18
N ALA A 272 -2.51 -27.14 11.36
CA ALA A 272 -1.69 -28.11 12.06
C ALA A 272 -2.12 -28.27 13.52
N TRP A 273 -2.43 -27.18 14.21
CA TRP A 273 -2.96 -27.23 15.58
C TRP A 273 -4.28 -28.00 15.68
N CYS A 274 -5.26 -27.66 14.81
CA CYS A 274 -6.57 -28.31 14.78
C CYS A 274 -6.45 -29.84 14.54
N LEU A 275 -5.54 -30.24 13.63
CA LEU A 275 -5.30 -31.65 13.34
C LEU A 275 -4.61 -32.37 14.50
N ALA A 276 -3.61 -31.73 15.15
CA ALA A 276 -2.88 -32.34 16.27
C ALA A 276 -3.80 -32.60 17.49
N HIS A 277 -4.74 -31.69 17.74
CA HIS A 277 -5.62 -31.77 18.90
C HIS A 277 -7.00 -32.39 18.59
N HIS A 278 -7.34 -32.63 17.32
CA HIS A 278 -8.68 -33.03 16.90
C HIS A 278 -9.78 -32.12 17.46
N ARG A 279 -9.53 -30.83 17.50
CA ARG A 279 -10.40 -29.78 18.07
C ARG A 279 -10.51 -28.60 17.10
N GLU A 280 -11.59 -27.84 17.29
CA GLU A 280 -11.77 -26.58 16.58
C GLU A 280 -10.73 -25.55 17.00
N SER A 281 -10.44 -24.58 16.11
CA SER A 281 -9.50 -23.52 16.33
C SER A 281 -9.81 -22.72 17.61
N PHE A 282 -8.85 -22.60 18.52
CA PHE A 282 -9.01 -21.77 19.72
C PHE A 282 -9.20 -20.29 19.36
N LEU A 283 -8.74 -19.83 18.21
CA LEU A 283 -8.98 -18.45 17.74
C LEU A 283 -10.46 -18.22 17.44
N TYR A 284 -11.15 -19.22 16.92
CA TYR A 284 -12.58 -19.17 16.71
C TYR A 284 -13.36 -19.34 18.01
N GLU A 285 -12.98 -20.31 18.85
CA GLU A 285 -13.66 -20.59 20.12
C GLU A 285 -13.60 -19.39 21.08
N HIS A 286 -12.49 -18.63 21.11
CA HIS A 286 -12.27 -17.48 21.99
C HIS A 286 -12.39 -16.12 21.29
N PHE A 287 -13.07 -16.06 20.13
CA PHE A 287 -13.11 -14.84 19.32
C PHE A 287 -13.75 -13.64 20.05
N SER A 288 -14.79 -13.89 20.87
CA SER A 288 -15.40 -12.82 21.68
C SER A 288 -14.44 -12.25 22.74
N GLU A 289 -13.60 -13.10 23.36
CA GLU A 289 -12.57 -12.64 24.31
C GLU A 289 -11.50 -11.79 23.58
N LEU A 290 -11.14 -12.14 22.35
CA LEU A 290 -10.27 -11.31 21.50
C LEU A 290 -10.91 -9.95 21.21
N CYS A 291 -12.21 -9.92 20.92
CA CYS A 291 -12.93 -8.66 20.71
C CYS A 291 -12.86 -7.76 21.96
N GLU A 292 -13.02 -8.31 23.15
CA GLU A 292 -12.92 -7.54 24.41
C GLU A 292 -11.54 -6.91 24.59
N ILE A 293 -10.46 -7.68 24.31
CA ILE A 293 -9.08 -7.19 24.38
C ILE A 293 -8.86 -6.07 23.35
N LEU A 294 -9.18 -6.30 22.08
CA LEU A 294 -8.92 -5.31 21.02
C LEU A 294 -9.75 -4.03 21.22
N ARG A 295 -10.96 -4.15 21.76
CA ARG A 295 -11.79 -3.00 22.12
C ARG A 295 -11.14 -2.10 23.17
N GLU A 296 -10.45 -2.67 24.16
CA GLU A 296 -9.78 -1.89 25.21
C GLU A 296 -8.68 -0.99 24.66
N TYR A 297 -7.98 -1.44 23.60
CA TYR A 297 -6.84 -0.71 23.01
C TYR A 297 -7.17 0.01 21.69
N ASP A 298 -8.40 -0.11 21.22
CA ASP A 298 -8.85 0.36 19.88
C ASP A 298 -7.99 -0.21 18.74
N VAL A 299 -7.73 -1.50 18.79
CA VAL A 299 -7.00 -2.24 17.76
C VAL A 299 -7.98 -2.82 16.75
N THR A 300 -7.70 -2.65 15.48
CA THR A 300 -8.53 -3.14 14.37
C THR A 300 -8.22 -4.60 14.05
N PHE A 301 -9.25 -5.43 13.82
CA PHE A 301 -9.04 -6.74 13.20
C PHE A 301 -8.70 -6.61 11.72
N SER A 302 -7.68 -7.35 11.29
CA SER A 302 -7.50 -7.83 9.93
C SER A 302 -7.82 -9.33 9.96
N LEU A 303 -9.04 -9.72 9.56
CA LEU A 303 -9.42 -11.13 9.58
C LEU A 303 -8.72 -11.85 8.44
N GLY A 304 -7.76 -12.71 8.81
CA GLY A 304 -6.81 -13.33 7.89
C GLY A 304 -7.44 -14.42 7.04
N ASP A 305 -7.11 -14.43 5.74
CA ASP A 305 -7.48 -15.45 4.77
C ASP A 305 -6.52 -16.65 4.81
N GLY A 306 -6.58 -17.40 5.89
CA GLY A 306 -5.68 -18.55 6.13
C GLY A 306 -5.78 -19.66 5.09
N LEU A 307 -6.91 -19.74 4.39
CA LEU A 307 -7.16 -20.70 3.32
C LEU A 307 -7.16 -20.06 1.92
N ARG A 308 -6.50 -18.90 1.76
CA ARG A 308 -6.33 -18.28 0.44
C ARG A 308 -5.62 -19.21 -0.54
N PRO A 309 -5.92 -19.12 -1.86
CA PRO A 309 -5.22 -19.89 -2.88
C PRO A 309 -3.77 -19.42 -3.01
N GLY A 310 -2.84 -20.37 -3.16
CA GLY A 310 -1.42 -20.13 -3.40
C GLY A 310 -1.00 -20.41 -4.84
N SER A 311 -1.94 -20.69 -5.71
CA SER A 311 -1.75 -20.84 -7.16
C SER A 311 -3.04 -20.49 -7.90
N ILE A 312 -2.90 -20.17 -9.18
CA ILE A 312 -4.02 -19.91 -10.08
C ILE A 312 -4.96 -21.11 -10.17
N ALA A 313 -4.43 -22.33 -10.06
CA ALA A 313 -5.22 -23.57 -10.11
C ALA A 313 -6.18 -23.73 -8.93
N ASP A 314 -5.81 -23.17 -7.77
CA ASP A 314 -6.56 -23.31 -6.51
C ASP A 314 -7.58 -22.16 -6.32
N ALA A 315 -7.59 -21.15 -7.21
CA ALA A 315 -8.39 -19.94 -7.06
C ALA A 315 -9.90 -20.20 -7.08
N ASN A 316 -10.62 -19.57 -6.14
CA ASN A 316 -12.08 -19.65 -5.98
C ASN A 316 -12.57 -21.07 -5.67
N ASP A 317 -11.81 -21.84 -4.90
CA ASP A 317 -12.24 -23.16 -4.47
C ASP A 317 -13.16 -23.09 -3.23
N ARG A 318 -13.67 -24.25 -2.84
CA ARG A 318 -14.57 -24.36 -1.69
C ARG A 318 -13.93 -24.01 -0.36
N ALA A 319 -12.63 -24.24 -0.20
CA ALA A 319 -11.92 -23.91 1.04
C ALA A 319 -11.82 -22.40 1.24
N GLN A 320 -11.49 -21.67 0.17
CA GLN A 320 -11.42 -20.21 0.20
C GLN A 320 -12.76 -19.57 0.58
N PHE A 321 -13.85 -19.98 -0.08
CA PHE A 321 -15.16 -19.36 0.17
C PHE A 321 -15.82 -19.83 1.46
N ALA A 322 -15.58 -21.06 1.92
CA ALA A 322 -16.02 -21.49 3.23
C ALA A 322 -15.37 -20.71 4.38
N GLU A 323 -14.08 -20.36 4.23
CA GLU A 323 -13.44 -19.45 5.17
C GLU A 323 -14.07 -18.05 5.10
N LEU A 324 -14.30 -17.50 3.91
CA LEU A 324 -14.91 -16.18 3.72
C LEU A 324 -16.29 -16.08 4.39
N GLU A 325 -17.14 -17.13 4.31
CA GLU A 325 -18.40 -17.20 5.04
C GLU A 325 -18.19 -17.06 6.55
N THR A 326 -17.18 -17.74 7.10
CA THR A 326 -16.84 -17.62 8.53
C THR A 326 -16.29 -16.24 8.87
N LEU A 327 -15.50 -15.62 8.00
CA LEU A 327 -15.03 -14.24 8.21
C LEU A 327 -16.20 -13.25 8.28
N GLY A 328 -17.26 -13.47 7.49
CA GLY A 328 -18.51 -12.71 7.59
C GLY A 328 -19.22 -12.88 8.95
N GLU A 329 -19.30 -14.10 9.46
CA GLU A 329 -19.83 -14.37 10.81
C GLU A 329 -19.02 -13.60 11.88
N LEU A 330 -17.70 -13.73 11.83
CA LEU A 330 -16.78 -13.09 12.78
C LEU A 330 -16.83 -11.56 12.70
N THR A 331 -17.05 -10.99 11.51
CA THR A 331 -17.26 -9.56 11.30
C THR A 331 -18.47 -9.06 12.09
N GLY A 332 -19.58 -9.79 12.03
CA GLY A 332 -20.78 -9.47 12.81
C GLY A 332 -20.52 -9.46 14.32
N ILE A 333 -19.78 -10.46 14.82
CA ILE A 333 -19.40 -10.56 16.23
C ILE A 333 -18.51 -9.38 16.65
N ALA A 334 -17.46 -9.09 15.90
CA ALA A 334 -16.54 -7.99 16.21
C ALA A 334 -17.24 -6.62 16.23
N ARG A 335 -18.09 -6.34 15.24
CA ARG A 335 -18.89 -5.11 15.20
C ARG A 335 -19.89 -4.98 16.34
N ALA A 336 -20.42 -6.11 16.86
CA ALA A 336 -21.27 -6.11 18.04
C ALA A 336 -20.49 -5.74 19.33
N HIS A 337 -19.18 -5.98 19.34
CA HIS A 337 -18.26 -5.57 20.42
C HIS A 337 -17.64 -4.18 20.16
N ASP A 338 -18.09 -3.44 19.17
CA ASP A 338 -17.53 -2.14 18.75
C ASP A 338 -16.05 -2.20 18.30
N VAL A 339 -15.61 -3.33 17.76
CA VAL A 339 -14.27 -3.48 17.17
C VAL A 339 -14.33 -3.32 15.67
N GLN A 340 -13.43 -2.50 15.12
CA GLN A 340 -13.27 -2.30 13.68
C GLN A 340 -12.74 -3.57 13.01
N VAL A 341 -13.19 -3.86 11.79
CA VAL A 341 -12.82 -5.07 11.04
C VAL A 341 -12.54 -4.73 9.59
N MET A 342 -11.44 -5.25 9.05
CA MET A 342 -11.19 -5.41 7.63
C MET A 342 -10.92 -6.89 7.32
N ILE A 343 -11.15 -7.29 6.08
CA ILE A 343 -11.07 -8.68 5.62
C ILE A 343 -9.85 -8.85 4.74
N GLU A 344 -9.01 -9.85 5.00
CA GLU A 344 -7.94 -10.21 4.07
C GLU A 344 -8.48 -11.01 2.88
N GLY A 345 -7.85 -10.84 1.74
CA GLY A 345 -8.29 -11.44 0.49
C GLY A 345 -7.18 -12.15 -0.29
N PRO A 346 -7.55 -12.86 -1.39
CA PRO A 346 -6.74 -13.88 -2.02
C PRO A 346 -5.47 -13.35 -2.68
N GLY A 347 -4.42 -14.19 -2.65
CA GLY A 347 -3.11 -13.88 -3.24
C GLY A 347 -2.94 -14.29 -4.71
N HIS A 348 -3.61 -15.36 -5.18
CA HIS A 348 -3.47 -15.89 -6.55
C HIS A 348 -4.85 -16.07 -7.18
N VAL A 349 -5.23 -15.15 -8.09
CA VAL A 349 -6.54 -15.20 -8.75
C VAL A 349 -6.40 -14.76 -10.21
N PRO A 350 -6.80 -15.58 -11.19
CA PRO A 350 -6.78 -15.17 -12.58
C PRO A 350 -7.77 -14.02 -12.83
N MET A 351 -7.46 -13.15 -13.77
CA MET A 351 -8.15 -11.88 -14.01
C MET A 351 -9.68 -11.99 -14.04
N HIS A 352 -10.22 -13.02 -14.72
CA HIS A 352 -11.66 -13.21 -14.91
C HIS A 352 -12.42 -13.60 -13.63
N LYS A 353 -11.72 -13.97 -12.54
CA LYS A 353 -12.33 -14.33 -11.25
C LYS A 353 -12.23 -13.23 -10.19
N ILE A 354 -11.49 -12.14 -10.46
CA ILE A 354 -11.21 -11.10 -9.46
C ILE A 354 -12.48 -10.40 -8.98
N ALA A 355 -13.36 -9.98 -9.89
CA ALA A 355 -14.58 -9.27 -9.53
C ALA A 355 -15.54 -10.11 -8.67
N GLU A 356 -15.54 -11.44 -8.85
CA GLU A 356 -16.34 -12.36 -8.03
C GLU A 356 -15.89 -12.35 -6.56
N ASN A 357 -14.57 -12.28 -6.31
CA ASN A 357 -14.04 -12.23 -4.95
C ASN A 357 -14.50 -10.97 -4.20
N VAL A 358 -14.47 -9.80 -4.85
CA VAL A 358 -14.95 -8.55 -4.23
C VAL A 358 -16.46 -8.61 -3.98
N ARG A 359 -17.24 -9.05 -4.95
CA ARG A 359 -18.70 -9.17 -4.79
C ARG A 359 -19.07 -10.09 -3.63
N LEU A 360 -18.43 -11.27 -3.54
CA LEU A 360 -18.71 -12.23 -2.46
C LEU A 360 -18.27 -11.71 -1.09
N GLU A 361 -17.14 -11.02 -1.02
CA GLU A 361 -16.68 -10.39 0.22
C GLU A 361 -17.69 -9.32 0.69
N GLU A 362 -18.10 -8.41 -0.20
CA GLU A 362 -19.09 -7.37 0.13
C GLU A 362 -20.42 -7.96 0.61
N GLU A 363 -20.88 -9.05 -0.03
CA GLU A 363 -22.14 -9.72 0.32
C GLU A 363 -22.04 -10.48 1.65
N LEU A 364 -20.94 -11.20 1.88
CA LEU A 364 -20.78 -12.08 3.04
C LEU A 364 -20.27 -11.33 4.28
N CYS A 365 -19.42 -10.31 4.08
CA CYS A 365 -18.78 -9.56 5.16
C CYS A 365 -19.40 -8.17 5.39
N ASP A 366 -20.60 -7.93 4.85
CA ASP A 366 -21.40 -6.71 5.07
C ASP A 366 -20.58 -5.43 4.75
N GLU A 367 -20.01 -5.39 3.54
CA GLU A 367 -19.18 -4.30 3.00
C GLU A 367 -17.99 -3.89 3.89
N ALA A 368 -17.43 -4.80 4.68
CA ALA A 368 -16.20 -4.54 5.43
C ALA A 368 -15.06 -4.17 4.45
N PRO A 369 -14.10 -3.32 4.84
CA PRO A 369 -13.00 -2.99 3.94
C PRO A 369 -12.20 -4.22 3.53
N PHE A 370 -12.06 -4.45 2.23
CA PHE A 370 -11.29 -5.56 1.67
C PHE A 370 -9.81 -5.19 1.58
N TYR A 371 -8.93 -6.01 2.14
CA TYR A 371 -7.48 -5.89 2.13
C TYR A 371 -6.88 -7.10 1.40
N THR A 372 -6.29 -6.90 0.22
CA THR A 372 -5.92 -8.00 -0.68
C THR A 372 -4.43 -8.08 -0.95
N LEU A 373 -3.91 -9.31 -1.03
CA LEU A 373 -2.54 -9.60 -1.44
C LEU A 373 -2.48 -9.71 -2.97
N GLY A 374 -2.25 -8.62 -3.65
CA GLY A 374 -2.28 -8.56 -5.11
C GLY A 374 -3.71 -8.39 -5.63
N PRO A 375 -4.28 -9.39 -6.33
CA PRO A 375 -3.79 -10.75 -6.51
C PRO A 375 -2.80 -10.94 -7.67
N LEU A 376 -1.94 -11.95 -7.58
CA LEU A 376 -1.13 -12.42 -8.69
C LEU A 376 -2.04 -13.06 -9.75
N THR A 377 -1.99 -12.56 -10.97
CA THR A 377 -2.88 -12.99 -12.07
C THR A 377 -2.37 -14.18 -12.87
N THR A 378 -1.12 -14.58 -12.62
CA THR A 378 -0.44 -15.74 -13.22
C THR A 378 0.74 -16.16 -12.34
N ASP A 379 1.13 -17.44 -12.41
CA ASP A 379 2.20 -18.03 -11.58
C ASP A 379 3.54 -18.17 -12.33
N ILE A 380 3.63 -17.72 -13.59
CA ILE A 380 4.78 -18.05 -14.48
C ILE A 380 5.98 -17.11 -14.33
N ALA A 381 5.93 -16.12 -13.46
CA ALA A 381 6.89 -15.02 -13.48
C ALA A 381 7.64 -14.79 -12.17
N PRO A 382 8.33 -15.79 -11.60
CA PRO A 382 9.21 -15.55 -10.45
C PRO A 382 10.20 -14.41 -10.73
N ALA A 383 10.48 -13.57 -9.73
CA ALA A 383 11.21 -12.31 -9.79
C ALA A 383 10.45 -11.13 -10.44
N TYR A 384 9.29 -11.38 -11.03
CA TYR A 384 8.37 -10.37 -11.58
C TYR A 384 6.99 -10.40 -10.93
N ASP A 385 6.86 -11.03 -9.77
CA ASP A 385 5.59 -11.18 -9.06
C ASP A 385 4.96 -9.83 -8.68
N HIS A 386 5.77 -8.79 -8.47
CA HIS A 386 5.29 -7.41 -8.30
C HIS A 386 4.54 -6.88 -9.53
N ILE A 387 4.90 -7.32 -10.75
CA ILE A 387 4.20 -6.95 -11.99
C ILE A 387 2.90 -7.74 -12.12
N THR A 388 2.96 -9.08 -11.99
CA THR A 388 1.77 -9.94 -12.13
C THR A 388 0.71 -9.61 -11.10
N SER A 389 1.12 -9.30 -9.89
CA SER A 389 0.23 -8.87 -8.81
C SER A 389 -0.22 -7.41 -8.96
N GLY A 390 0.62 -6.52 -9.48
CA GLY A 390 0.25 -5.13 -9.79
C GLY A 390 -0.92 -5.05 -10.80
N ILE A 391 -0.96 -5.96 -11.78
CA ILE A 391 -2.09 -6.10 -12.71
C ILE A 391 -3.38 -6.43 -11.93
N GLY A 392 -3.32 -7.46 -11.09
CA GLY A 392 -4.47 -7.88 -10.28
C GLY A 392 -4.87 -6.84 -9.25
N ALA A 393 -3.90 -6.17 -8.64
CA ALA A 393 -4.11 -5.10 -7.68
C ALA A 393 -4.89 -3.92 -8.29
N ALA A 394 -4.57 -3.49 -9.50
CA ALA A 394 -5.32 -2.46 -10.19
C ALA A 394 -6.77 -2.89 -10.50
N MET A 395 -6.96 -4.14 -10.93
CA MET A 395 -8.28 -4.68 -11.22
C MET A 395 -9.15 -4.81 -9.96
N ILE A 396 -8.57 -5.31 -8.86
CA ILE A 396 -9.34 -5.53 -7.63
C ILE A 396 -9.61 -4.20 -6.92
N ALA A 397 -8.70 -3.22 -7.02
CA ALA A 397 -8.92 -1.86 -6.55
C ALA A 397 -10.08 -1.17 -7.29
N GLN A 398 -10.14 -1.30 -8.61
CA GLN A 398 -11.28 -0.84 -9.41
C GLN A 398 -12.59 -1.48 -8.96
N ALA A 399 -12.57 -2.77 -8.61
CA ALA A 399 -13.75 -3.51 -8.18
C ALA A 399 -14.23 -3.12 -6.77
N GLY A 400 -13.36 -2.56 -5.89
CA GLY A 400 -13.79 -2.08 -4.58
C GLY A 400 -12.82 -2.33 -3.42
N THR A 401 -11.71 -3.02 -3.63
CA THR A 401 -10.70 -3.21 -2.57
C THR A 401 -10.23 -1.88 -1.99
N ALA A 402 -10.12 -1.82 -0.68
CA ALA A 402 -9.79 -0.61 0.08
C ALA A 402 -8.28 -0.47 0.37
N MET A 403 -7.60 -1.60 0.55
CA MET A 403 -6.16 -1.65 0.80
C MET A 403 -5.50 -2.80 0.04
N LEU A 404 -4.32 -2.55 -0.48
CA LEU A 404 -3.51 -3.49 -1.22
C LEU A 404 -2.26 -3.85 -0.41
N CYS A 405 -2.02 -5.14 -0.18
CA CYS A 405 -0.75 -5.63 0.31
C CYS A 405 0.24 -5.70 -0.83
N TYR A 406 1.36 -4.99 -0.71
CA TYR A 406 2.35 -4.99 -1.77
C TYR A 406 3.03 -6.35 -1.94
N VAL A 407 3.54 -6.58 -3.14
CA VAL A 407 4.40 -7.70 -3.50
C VAL A 407 5.70 -7.13 -4.05
N THR A 408 6.83 -7.69 -3.64
CA THR A 408 8.16 -7.29 -4.11
C THR A 408 8.69 -8.22 -5.19
N PRO A 409 9.76 -7.85 -5.93
CA PRO A 409 10.41 -8.76 -6.89
C PRO A 409 10.89 -10.07 -6.26
N LYS A 410 11.12 -10.09 -4.93
CA LYS A 410 11.59 -11.26 -4.18
C LYS A 410 10.48 -12.13 -3.59
N GLU A 411 9.22 -11.88 -3.93
CA GLU A 411 8.12 -12.75 -3.50
C GLU A 411 8.42 -14.20 -3.90
N HIS A 412 8.15 -15.14 -3.01
CA HIS A 412 8.48 -16.57 -3.14
C HIS A 412 9.99 -16.92 -3.27
N LEU A 413 10.90 -15.94 -3.31
CA LEU A 413 12.32 -16.15 -3.56
C LEU A 413 13.22 -15.78 -2.38
N GLY A 414 12.87 -14.76 -1.59
CA GLY A 414 13.72 -14.32 -0.49
C GLY A 414 13.17 -13.10 0.27
N LEU A 415 13.89 -12.71 1.31
CA LEU A 415 13.56 -11.52 2.07
C LEU A 415 13.93 -10.26 1.27
N PRO A 416 13.02 -9.28 1.11
CA PRO A 416 13.29 -8.06 0.36
C PRO A 416 14.30 -7.17 1.10
N ASP A 417 15.18 -6.54 0.33
CA ASP A 417 15.99 -5.41 0.76
C ASP A 417 15.24 -4.07 0.54
N ARG A 418 15.91 -2.96 0.85
CA ARG A 418 15.33 -1.62 0.73
C ARG A 418 14.87 -1.27 -0.69
N ASP A 419 15.63 -1.67 -1.72
CA ASP A 419 15.31 -1.33 -3.11
C ASP A 419 14.17 -2.21 -3.66
N ASP A 420 14.06 -3.45 -3.20
CA ASP A 420 12.90 -4.30 -3.46
C ASP A 420 11.64 -3.71 -2.82
N VAL A 421 11.74 -3.18 -1.60
CA VAL A 421 10.64 -2.47 -0.92
C VAL A 421 10.18 -1.28 -1.74
N LYS A 422 11.11 -0.43 -2.23
CA LYS A 422 10.77 0.69 -3.12
C LYS A 422 10.04 0.21 -4.37
N THR A 423 10.59 -0.81 -5.04
CA THR A 423 10.01 -1.36 -6.27
C THR A 423 8.58 -1.86 -6.04
N GLY A 424 8.35 -2.58 -4.94
CA GLY A 424 7.02 -3.05 -4.54
C GLY A 424 6.06 -1.90 -4.26
N VAL A 425 6.45 -0.93 -3.43
CA VAL A 425 5.61 0.23 -3.09
C VAL A 425 5.24 1.04 -4.33
N ILE A 426 6.20 1.38 -5.19
CA ILE A 426 5.94 2.14 -6.43
C ILE A 426 4.98 1.37 -7.35
N THR A 427 5.18 0.06 -7.54
CA THR A 427 4.27 -0.78 -8.34
C THR A 427 2.84 -0.71 -7.80
N TYR A 428 2.69 -0.81 -6.49
CA TYR A 428 1.37 -0.80 -5.86
C TYR A 428 0.74 0.58 -5.76
N LYS A 429 1.52 1.65 -5.67
CA LYS A 429 1.00 3.03 -5.80
C LYS A 429 0.49 3.29 -7.22
N ILE A 430 1.12 2.72 -8.26
CA ILE A 430 0.60 2.77 -9.64
C ILE A 430 -0.74 2.02 -9.72
N ALA A 431 -0.83 0.82 -9.14
CA ALA A 431 -2.07 0.02 -9.15
C ALA A 431 -3.20 0.72 -8.37
N ALA A 432 -2.90 1.25 -7.19
CA ALA A 432 -3.84 2.00 -6.35
C ALA A 432 -4.36 3.25 -7.08
N HIS A 433 -3.47 4.04 -7.66
CA HIS A 433 -3.81 5.24 -8.42
C HIS A 433 -4.68 4.92 -9.65
N ALA A 434 -4.37 3.85 -10.38
CA ALA A 434 -5.22 3.38 -11.49
C ALA A 434 -6.63 2.96 -11.00
N GLY A 435 -6.73 2.34 -9.83
CA GLY A 435 -8.00 2.04 -9.17
C GLY A 435 -8.77 3.30 -8.78
N ASP A 436 -8.09 4.30 -8.23
CA ASP A 436 -8.68 5.58 -7.83
C ASP A 436 -9.21 6.38 -9.04
N LEU A 437 -8.47 6.39 -10.15
CA LEU A 437 -8.95 6.93 -11.44
C LEU A 437 -10.22 6.22 -11.91
N ALA A 438 -10.22 4.89 -11.89
CA ALA A 438 -11.38 4.09 -12.30
C ALA A 438 -12.61 4.31 -11.42
N LYS A 439 -12.42 4.59 -10.12
CA LYS A 439 -13.49 4.99 -9.18
C LYS A 439 -13.95 6.44 -9.37
N GLY A 440 -13.26 7.22 -10.19
CA GLY A 440 -13.56 8.64 -10.44
C GLY A 440 -13.12 9.57 -9.29
N HIS A 441 -12.05 9.22 -8.56
CA HIS A 441 -11.56 10.06 -7.47
C HIS A 441 -10.92 11.35 -8.03
N PRO A 442 -11.40 12.55 -7.64
CA PRO A 442 -10.99 13.81 -8.28
C PRO A 442 -9.48 14.08 -8.19
N ARG A 443 -8.86 13.78 -7.05
CA ARG A 443 -7.43 14.03 -6.83
C ARG A 443 -6.53 13.14 -7.70
N ALA A 444 -6.98 11.94 -8.06
CA ALA A 444 -6.24 11.08 -8.96
C ALA A 444 -6.21 11.69 -10.37
N GLN A 445 -7.36 12.12 -10.88
CA GLN A 445 -7.46 12.77 -12.20
C GLN A 445 -6.64 14.07 -12.28
N GLU A 446 -6.66 14.89 -11.22
CA GLU A 446 -5.88 16.14 -11.18
C GLU A 446 -4.38 15.89 -11.36
N TRP A 447 -3.85 14.84 -10.74
CA TRP A 447 -2.43 14.48 -10.85
C TRP A 447 -2.06 14.04 -12.26
N ASP A 448 -2.86 13.15 -12.87
CA ASP A 448 -2.67 12.72 -14.26
C ASP A 448 -2.75 13.88 -15.25
N ASP A 449 -3.69 14.79 -15.06
CA ASP A 449 -3.85 15.98 -15.90
C ASP A 449 -2.63 16.91 -15.81
N ALA A 450 -2.11 17.14 -14.59
CA ALA A 450 -0.93 17.96 -14.37
C ALA A 450 0.31 17.37 -15.07
N LEU A 451 0.55 16.06 -14.88
CA LEU A 451 1.67 15.38 -15.54
C LEU A 451 1.52 15.34 -17.05
N SER A 452 0.31 15.09 -17.56
CA SER A 452 0.04 15.05 -19.00
C SER A 452 0.26 16.41 -19.66
N ARG A 453 -0.15 17.52 -19.00
CA ARG A 453 0.14 18.89 -19.46
C ARG A 453 1.65 19.16 -19.48
N ALA A 454 2.37 18.85 -18.39
CA ALA A 454 3.81 19.03 -18.30
C ALA A 454 4.54 18.26 -19.40
N ARG A 455 4.11 17.01 -19.69
CA ARG A 455 4.65 16.17 -20.75
C ARG A 455 4.40 16.75 -22.13
N PHE A 456 3.19 17.21 -22.41
CA PHE A 456 2.84 17.80 -23.69
C PHE A 456 3.61 19.10 -23.97
N GLU A 457 3.84 19.92 -22.93
CA GLU A 457 4.54 21.19 -23.01
C GLU A 457 6.08 21.05 -22.91
N PHE A 458 6.60 19.83 -22.82
CA PHE A 458 8.03 19.55 -22.64
C PHE A 458 8.65 20.21 -21.42
N ARG A 459 7.87 20.43 -20.37
CA ARG A 459 8.35 20.89 -19.08
C ARG A 459 8.98 19.71 -18.32
N TRP A 460 10.18 19.31 -18.75
CA TRP A 460 10.83 18.08 -18.26
C TRP A 460 11.00 18.03 -16.75
N THR A 461 11.43 19.14 -16.14
CA THR A 461 11.56 19.23 -14.68
C THR A 461 10.22 18.94 -13.99
N ASP A 462 9.14 19.53 -14.46
CA ASP A 462 7.80 19.31 -13.90
C ASP A 462 7.33 17.87 -14.13
N GLN A 463 7.61 17.31 -15.30
CA GLN A 463 7.29 15.90 -15.59
C GLN A 463 8.01 14.95 -14.63
N PHE A 464 9.28 15.22 -14.29
CA PHE A 464 10.00 14.41 -13.32
C PHE A 464 9.45 14.62 -11.91
N ASN A 465 9.26 15.87 -11.48
CA ASN A 465 8.75 16.20 -10.15
C ASN A 465 7.35 15.62 -9.87
N LEU A 466 6.51 15.55 -10.90
CA LEU A 466 5.18 14.94 -10.84
C LEU A 466 5.20 13.40 -10.90
N ALA A 467 6.33 12.78 -11.23
CA ALA A 467 6.42 11.32 -11.24
C ALA A 467 6.35 10.74 -9.81
N LEU A 468 5.86 9.51 -9.67
CA LEU A 468 5.92 8.77 -8.40
C LEU A 468 7.36 8.55 -7.94
N ASP A 469 8.30 8.36 -8.89
CA ASP A 469 9.73 8.23 -8.66
C ASP A 469 10.49 9.23 -9.54
N PRO A 470 10.66 10.48 -9.05
CA PRO A 470 11.29 11.55 -9.80
C PRO A 470 12.74 11.23 -10.22
N ASP A 471 13.50 10.61 -9.32
CA ASP A 471 14.91 10.33 -9.54
C ASP A 471 15.12 9.30 -10.64
N THR A 472 14.32 8.22 -10.64
CA THR A 472 14.35 7.20 -11.69
C THR A 472 13.88 7.76 -13.04
N ALA A 473 12.81 8.57 -13.02
CA ALA A 473 12.30 9.19 -14.27
C ALA A 473 13.36 10.10 -14.91
N LYS A 474 14.01 10.94 -14.11
CA LYS A 474 15.11 11.80 -14.55
C LYS A 474 16.31 10.99 -15.04
N ALA A 475 16.73 9.98 -14.30
CA ALA A 475 17.88 9.16 -14.67
C ALA A 475 17.68 8.47 -16.03
N TYR A 476 16.51 7.92 -16.29
CA TYR A 476 16.19 7.27 -17.58
C TYR A 476 16.16 8.25 -18.75
N HIS A 477 15.62 9.45 -18.52
CA HIS A 477 15.64 10.50 -19.54
C HIS A 477 17.09 10.94 -19.86
N ASP A 478 17.87 11.23 -18.84
CA ASP A 478 19.22 11.79 -18.98
C ASP A 478 20.22 10.76 -19.52
N GLN A 479 20.01 9.47 -19.26
CA GLN A 479 20.90 8.38 -19.72
C GLN A 479 21.11 8.36 -21.22
N THR A 480 20.10 8.73 -21.99
CA THR A 480 20.10 8.67 -23.46
C THR A 480 20.32 10.03 -24.12
N LEU A 481 20.49 11.10 -23.34
CA LEU A 481 20.70 12.47 -23.80
C LEU A 481 21.96 13.06 -23.13
N PRO A 482 23.16 12.72 -23.62
CA PRO A 482 24.40 13.05 -22.94
C PRO A 482 24.77 14.55 -22.95
N ALA A 483 24.20 15.35 -23.87
CA ALA A 483 24.45 16.77 -23.97
C ALA A 483 23.41 17.57 -23.18
N GLU A 484 23.84 18.50 -22.29
CA GLU A 484 22.94 19.32 -21.47
C GLU A 484 21.84 20.05 -22.28
N PRO A 485 22.13 20.68 -23.44
CA PRO A 485 21.07 21.31 -24.24
C PRO A 485 20.00 20.32 -24.76
N ALA A 486 20.35 19.04 -24.93
CA ALA A 486 19.39 18.02 -25.38
C ALA A 486 18.43 17.60 -24.28
N LYS A 487 18.81 17.73 -23.00
CA LYS A 487 17.98 17.38 -21.84
C LYS A 487 16.78 18.31 -21.64
N THR A 488 16.83 19.52 -22.18
CA THR A 488 15.74 20.51 -22.13
C THR A 488 15.02 20.70 -23.47
N ALA A 489 15.37 19.91 -24.46
CA ALA A 489 14.81 20.01 -25.81
C ALA A 489 13.34 19.55 -25.87
N HIS A 490 12.61 20.05 -26.86
CA HIS A 490 11.21 19.69 -27.10
C HIS A 490 11.07 18.34 -27.85
N PHE A 491 11.84 17.34 -27.43
CA PHE A 491 11.78 15.95 -27.87
C PHE A 491 12.56 15.07 -26.88
N CYS A 492 12.30 13.77 -26.87
CA CYS A 492 13.13 12.79 -26.17
C CYS A 492 13.95 11.95 -27.18
N SER A 493 14.87 11.15 -26.67
CA SER A 493 15.72 10.28 -27.51
C SER A 493 14.96 9.25 -28.32
N MET A 494 13.74 8.87 -27.91
CA MET A 494 12.92 7.89 -28.64
C MET A 494 12.52 8.37 -30.03
N CYS A 495 11.98 9.59 -30.13
CA CYS A 495 11.50 10.16 -31.41
C CYS A 495 12.54 11.05 -32.07
N GLY A 496 13.43 11.67 -31.31
CA GLY A 496 14.34 12.71 -31.83
C GLY A 496 13.61 13.99 -32.28
N PRO A 497 14.35 14.96 -32.84
CA PRO A 497 13.82 16.31 -33.07
C PRO A 497 12.77 16.43 -34.19
N LYS A 498 12.66 15.44 -35.08
CA LYS A 498 11.80 15.55 -36.28
C LYS A 498 10.56 14.64 -36.25
N PHE A 499 10.48 13.69 -35.32
CA PHE A 499 9.43 12.67 -35.30
C PHE A 499 8.57 12.70 -34.05
N CYS A 500 8.75 13.70 -33.16
CA CYS A 500 7.95 13.80 -31.96
C CYS A 500 6.52 14.26 -32.30
N SER A 501 5.55 13.38 -32.12
CA SER A 501 4.14 13.66 -32.42
C SER A 501 3.58 14.84 -31.58
N MET A 502 4.02 14.98 -30.33
CA MET A 502 3.62 16.12 -29.48
C MET A 502 4.13 17.45 -30.05
N LYS A 503 5.39 17.50 -30.53
CA LYS A 503 5.96 18.69 -31.18
C LYS A 503 5.21 19.04 -32.46
N ILE A 504 4.95 18.06 -33.29
CA ILE A 504 4.18 18.23 -34.54
C ILE A 504 2.77 18.77 -34.22
N THR A 505 2.12 18.23 -33.18
CA THR A 505 0.79 18.70 -32.78
C THR A 505 0.81 20.14 -32.21
N GLN A 506 1.89 20.52 -31.50
CA GLN A 506 2.07 21.91 -31.06
C GLN A 506 2.22 22.84 -32.29
N ASP A 507 3.04 22.47 -33.24
CA ASP A 507 3.24 23.26 -34.46
C ASP A 507 1.92 23.47 -35.24
N VAL A 508 1.05 22.45 -35.26
CA VAL A 508 -0.32 22.57 -35.83
C VAL A 508 -1.18 23.54 -35.03
N ARG A 509 -1.11 23.50 -33.72
CA ARG A 509 -1.88 24.43 -32.82
C ARG A 509 -1.38 25.87 -32.95
N ASP A 510 -0.07 26.07 -33.07
CA ASP A 510 0.54 27.38 -33.25
C ASP A 510 0.14 27.96 -34.61
N TYR A 511 0.19 27.14 -35.66
CA TYR A 511 -0.31 27.54 -36.97
C TYR A 511 -1.79 27.95 -36.97
N ALA A 512 -2.65 27.14 -36.28
CA ALA A 512 -4.07 27.48 -36.12
C ALA A 512 -4.26 28.82 -35.46
N LYS A 513 -3.53 29.07 -34.37
CA LYS A 513 -3.60 30.31 -33.61
C LYS A 513 -3.14 31.53 -34.44
N GLU A 514 -2.06 31.39 -35.18
CA GLU A 514 -1.53 32.45 -36.03
C GLU A 514 -2.50 32.83 -37.17
N HIS A 515 -3.26 31.85 -37.68
CA HIS A 515 -4.20 32.05 -38.79
C HIS A 515 -5.65 32.28 -38.30
N GLY A 516 -5.89 32.39 -36.99
CA GLY A 516 -7.22 32.63 -36.41
C GLY A 516 -8.22 31.49 -36.62
N LEU A 517 -7.72 30.26 -36.83
CA LEU A 517 -8.51 29.06 -37.05
C LEU A 517 -8.76 28.31 -35.73
N THR A 518 -9.87 27.58 -35.67
CA THR A 518 -10.01 26.57 -34.61
C THR A 518 -9.07 25.42 -34.88
N SER A 519 -8.75 24.63 -33.84
CA SER A 519 -7.86 23.46 -33.98
C SER A 519 -8.40 22.42 -34.98
N VAL A 520 -9.72 22.30 -35.13
CA VAL A 520 -10.37 21.42 -36.11
C VAL A 520 -10.19 21.95 -37.51
N GLU A 521 -10.50 23.24 -37.72
CA GLU A 521 -10.33 23.91 -39.03
C GLU A 521 -8.89 23.94 -39.49
N ALA A 522 -7.93 24.09 -38.55
CA ALA A 522 -6.50 24.03 -38.89
C ALA A 522 -6.05 22.63 -39.32
N ILE A 523 -6.60 21.57 -38.71
CA ILE A 523 -6.31 20.20 -39.13
C ILE A 523 -6.89 19.92 -40.53
N GLU A 524 -8.13 20.36 -40.78
CA GLU A 524 -8.78 20.20 -42.08
C GLU A 524 -8.05 20.98 -43.18
N GLU A 525 -7.69 22.23 -42.87
CA GLU A 525 -6.95 23.09 -43.82
C GLU A 525 -5.54 22.54 -44.10
N GLY A 526 -4.80 22.13 -43.05
CA GLY A 526 -3.48 21.54 -43.19
C GLY A 526 -3.50 20.20 -43.91
N MET A 527 -4.52 19.38 -43.73
CA MET A 527 -4.71 18.15 -44.50
C MET A 527 -5.03 18.47 -45.96
N ARG A 528 -5.84 19.50 -46.22
CA ARG A 528 -6.14 19.93 -47.58
C ARG A 528 -4.89 20.43 -48.31
N GLU A 529 -4.12 21.33 -47.69
CA GLU A 529 -2.87 21.86 -48.25
C GLU A 529 -1.86 20.73 -48.55
N LYS A 530 -1.69 19.79 -47.59
CA LYS A 530 -0.79 18.64 -47.78
C LYS A 530 -1.29 17.66 -48.85
N SER A 531 -2.60 17.49 -48.99
CA SER A 531 -3.20 16.70 -50.06
C SER A 531 -3.00 17.34 -51.42
N GLU A 532 -3.11 18.67 -51.51
CA GLU A 532 -2.85 19.43 -52.73
C GLU A 532 -1.36 19.40 -53.11
N GLU A 533 -0.45 19.56 -52.13
CA GLU A 533 0.99 19.44 -52.33
C GLU A 533 1.39 18.04 -52.78
N PHE A 534 0.81 16.99 -52.18
CA PHE A 534 1.02 15.60 -52.55
C PHE A 534 0.52 15.31 -53.99
N THR A 535 -0.67 15.79 -54.30
CA THR A 535 -1.23 15.63 -55.64
C THR A 535 -0.41 16.41 -56.68
N GLY A 536 0.03 17.63 -56.32
CA GLY A 536 0.88 18.47 -57.17
C GLY A 536 2.30 17.91 -57.39
N SER A 537 2.81 17.10 -56.48
CA SER A 537 4.12 16.41 -56.57
C SER A 537 4.07 15.06 -57.32
N GLY A 538 2.91 14.67 -57.86
CA GLY A 538 2.75 13.46 -58.66
C GLY A 538 2.17 12.26 -57.92
N GLY A 539 1.74 12.41 -56.65
CA GLY A 539 1.02 11.36 -55.93
C GLY A 539 1.83 10.10 -55.52
N GLU A 540 3.15 10.18 -55.57
CA GLU A 540 4.00 9.03 -55.19
C GLU A 540 4.40 9.05 -53.73
N VAL A 541 4.12 7.93 -53.04
CA VAL A 541 4.41 7.74 -51.60
C VAL A 541 5.90 7.42 -51.35
N TYR A 542 6.67 7.08 -52.36
CA TYR A 542 8.06 6.69 -52.20
C TYR A 542 9.01 7.78 -52.71
N LEU A 543 9.87 8.26 -51.82
CA LEU A 543 11.03 9.07 -52.23
C LEU A 543 11.95 8.20 -53.07
N PRO A 544 12.45 8.68 -54.26
CA PRO A 544 13.42 7.94 -55.04
C PRO A 544 14.68 7.72 -54.21
N ILE A 545 15.14 6.47 -54.13
CA ILE A 545 16.43 6.13 -53.55
C ILE A 545 17.48 6.76 -54.47
N VAL A 546 18.10 7.82 -54.01
CA VAL A 546 19.27 8.39 -54.67
C VAL A 546 20.42 7.44 -54.45
N SER A 547 20.84 6.75 -55.48
CA SER A 547 21.99 5.86 -55.52
C SER A 547 23.31 6.62 -55.37
#